data_5deda6effb8587847eba654d570362e2
#
_entry.id   5deda6effb8587847eba654d570362e2
#
_cell.length_a   1.000
_cell.length_b   1.000
_cell.length_c   1.000
_cell.angle_alpha   90.00
_cell.angle_beta   90.00
_cell.angle_gamma   90.00
#
_symmetry.space_group_name_H-M   'P 1'
#
loop_
_entity.id
_entity.type
_entity.pdbx_description
1 polymer ?
#
loop_
_entity_poly.entity_id
_entity_poly.type
_entity_poly.pdbx_seq_one_letter_code
_entity_poly.pdbx_strand_id
1 'polypeptide(L)'
;MTKHLIIPDTQVKPDSTFSHMRWAGQYAADKKPDVIIHLGDHWDMPSLSSYDVGKKSFEGRRYTKDIEAGIDAMLAFLEPIRAERERLRINKKKVWRPKMVFLLGNHEYRIERAVESDSKLEGLMSYRDLMLPEMGWEVVPFLEPKVIDGVVYCHYFCSGVMGRPVTNARLLLQKKMMSCVQGHVQDRDIAYARRADGKNITGLFAGIYTNTMRSI
;
A
#
# COMPACT_ATOMS: atom_id res chain seq x y z
N MET A 1 -6.50 -0.67 23.35
CA MET A 1 -5.93 0.18 22.28
C MET A 1 -5.76 -0.71 21.07
N THR A 2 -6.32 -0.36 19.92
CA THR A 2 -6.22 -1.12 18.67
C THR A 2 -4.80 -0.98 18.10
N LYS A 3 -4.21 -2.10 17.65
CA LYS A 3 -2.88 -2.11 17.04
C LYS A 3 -3.01 -2.09 15.53
N HIS A 4 -2.39 -1.12 14.88
CA HIS A 4 -2.32 -1.03 13.43
C HIS A 4 -0.91 -1.38 12.94
N LEU A 5 -0.81 -2.25 11.94
CA LEU A 5 0.40 -2.47 11.16
C LEU A 5 0.24 -1.73 9.83
N ILE A 6 1.17 -0.84 9.55
CA ILE A 6 1.19 -0.05 8.33
C ILE A 6 2.29 -0.59 7.43
N ILE A 7 1.94 -0.92 6.19
CA ILE A 7 2.87 -1.35 5.14
C ILE A 7 2.88 -0.25 4.09
N PRO A 8 3.99 0.50 3.96
CA PRO A 8 4.10 1.52 2.92
C PRO A 8 4.42 0.89 1.55
N ASP A 9 4.71 1.73 0.58
CA ASP A 9 5.05 1.41 -0.80
C ASP A 9 6.08 0.27 -0.88
N THR A 10 5.71 -0.86 -1.45
CA THR A 10 6.57 -2.05 -1.57
C THR A 10 7.17 -2.20 -2.95
N GLN A 11 6.61 -1.55 -3.96
CA GLN A 11 7.09 -1.40 -5.34
C GLN A 11 7.65 -2.69 -5.95
N VAL A 12 6.86 -3.74 -5.86
CA VAL A 12 7.19 -5.06 -6.42
C VAL A 12 7.16 -5.00 -7.95
N LYS A 13 8.15 -5.60 -8.57
CA LYS A 13 8.27 -5.74 -10.02
C LYS A 13 8.79 -7.13 -10.39
N PRO A 14 8.63 -7.56 -11.63
CA PRO A 14 9.20 -8.82 -12.11
C PRO A 14 10.68 -8.94 -11.76
N ASP A 15 11.12 -10.17 -11.52
CA ASP A 15 12.50 -10.53 -11.15
C ASP A 15 12.99 -9.98 -9.80
N SER A 16 12.09 -9.44 -8.98
CA SER A 16 12.40 -9.03 -7.60
C SER A 16 12.33 -10.23 -6.65
N THR A 17 13.12 -10.17 -5.57
CA THR A 17 12.94 -11.09 -4.44
C THR A 17 11.84 -10.57 -3.51
N PHE A 18 11.06 -11.46 -2.90
CA PHE A 18 9.93 -11.11 -2.05
C PHE A 18 10.19 -11.33 -0.55
N SER A 19 11.47 -11.45 -0.18
CA SER A 19 11.86 -11.73 1.21
C SER A 19 11.33 -10.69 2.20
N HIS A 20 11.36 -9.41 1.84
CA HIS A 20 10.81 -8.33 2.66
C HIS A 20 9.30 -8.52 2.92
N MET A 21 8.53 -8.96 1.94
CA MET A 21 7.09 -9.24 2.11
C MET A 21 6.86 -10.39 3.09
N ARG A 22 7.64 -11.46 2.98
CA ARG A 22 7.58 -12.58 3.93
C ARG A 22 7.94 -12.14 5.35
N TRP A 23 8.96 -11.28 5.52
CA TRP A 23 9.31 -10.73 6.83
C TRP A 23 8.20 -9.87 7.43
N ALA A 24 7.55 -9.03 6.61
CA ALA A 24 6.40 -8.26 7.06
C ALA A 24 5.24 -9.18 7.50
N GLY A 25 4.97 -10.26 6.76
CA GLY A 25 3.99 -11.27 7.11
C GLY A 25 4.32 -12.00 8.42
N GLN A 26 5.59 -12.37 8.62
CA GLN A 26 6.06 -12.97 9.86
C GLN A 26 5.90 -12.00 11.04
N TYR A 27 6.28 -10.74 10.85
CA TYR A 27 6.09 -9.70 11.86
C TYR A 27 4.62 -9.51 12.22
N ALA A 28 3.72 -9.52 11.22
CA ALA A 28 2.28 -9.47 11.45
C ALA A 28 1.79 -10.68 12.27
N ALA A 29 2.25 -11.89 11.94
CA ALA A 29 1.91 -13.12 12.66
C ALA A 29 2.39 -13.10 14.13
N ASP A 30 3.58 -12.53 14.39
CA ASP A 30 4.16 -12.41 15.74
C ASP A 30 3.44 -11.34 16.57
N LYS A 31 3.20 -10.17 16.01
CA LYS A 31 2.63 -9.01 16.73
C LYS A 31 1.12 -9.02 16.80
N LYS A 32 0.44 -9.75 15.92
CA LYS A 32 -1.01 -9.90 15.84
C LYS A 32 -1.73 -8.55 15.92
N PRO A 33 -1.50 -7.64 14.95
CA PRO A 33 -2.24 -6.38 14.89
C PRO A 33 -3.72 -6.66 14.67
N ASP A 34 -4.56 -5.71 15.12
CA ASP A 34 -6.00 -5.77 14.89
C ASP A 34 -6.35 -5.36 13.46
N VAL A 35 -5.54 -4.44 12.90
CA VAL A 35 -5.70 -3.94 11.53
C VAL A 35 -4.34 -3.96 10.81
N ILE A 36 -4.35 -4.39 9.56
CA ILE A 36 -3.20 -4.29 8.64
C ILE A 36 -3.61 -3.35 7.51
N ILE A 37 -2.84 -2.29 7.28
CA ILE A 37 -3.11 -1.29 6.26
C ILE A 37 -1.93 -1.27 5.29
N HIS A 38 -2.19 -1.57 4.01
CA HIS A 38 -1.25 -1.33 2.93
C HIS A 38 -1.56 0.02 2.29
N LEU A 39 -0.56 0.91 2.20
CA LEU A 39 -0.78 2.28 1.72
C LEU A 39 -0.78 2.44 0.20
N GLY A 40 -0.69 1.33 -0.55
CA GLY A 40 -0.66 1.33 -2.02
C GLY A 40 0.76 1.26 -2.57
N ASP A 41 0.87 1.41 -3.89
CA ASP A 41 2.12 1.23 -4.63
C ASP A 41 2.82 -0.10 -4.28
N HIS A 42 2.01 -1.17 -4.21
CA HIS A 42 2.53 -2.52 -4.06
C HIS A 42 3.11 -3.03 -5.38
N TRP A 43 2.36 -2.89 -6.46
CA TRP A 43 2.83 -3.15 -7.81
C TRP A 43 3.61 -1.94 -8.32
N ASP A 44 4.85 -2.12 -8.79
CA ASP A 44 5.57 -1.02 -9.47
C ASP A 44 5.00 -0.73 -10.87
N MET A 45 4.34 -1.69 -11.52
CA MET A 45 3.74 -1.58 -12.85
C MET A 45 4.65 -0.95 -13.90
N PRO A 46 5.88 -1.45 -14.09
CA PRO A 46 6.80 -0.89 -15.06
C PRO A 46 6.30 -0.98 -16.51
N SER A 47 5.45 -1.96 -16.86
CA SER A 47 4.86 -2.09 -18.20
C SER A 47 3.88 -0.96 -18.55
N LEU A 48 3.33 -0.29 -17.55
CA LEU A 48 2.39 0.83 -17.70
C LEU A 48 3.02 2.19 -17.41
N SER A 49 4.35 2.26 -17.28
CA SER A 49 5.07 3.50 -17.02
C SER A 49 5.12 4.38 -18.27
N SER A 50 4.50 5.55 -18.20
CA SER A 50 4.58 6.55 -19.29
C SER A 50 5.95 7.21 -19.41
N TYR A 51 6.76 7.19 -18.36
CA TYR A 51 8.09 7.81 -18.31
C TYR A 51 9.16 7.06 -19.10
N ASP A 52 8.94 5.76 -19.36
CA ASP A 52 9.94 4.89 -19.98
C ASP A 52 9.59 4.51 -21.43
N VAL A 53 8.45 4.94 -21.92
CA VAL A 53 8.03 4.68 -23.31
C VAL A 53 9.11 5.18 -24.28
N GLY A 54 9.52 4.31 -25.22
CA GLY A 54 10.57 4.60 -26.20
C GLY A 54 12.01 4.39 -25.69
N LYS A 55 12.22 4.12 -24.41
CA LYS A 55 13.55 3.75 -23.89
C LYS A 55 13.84 2.27 -24.09
N LYS A 56 15.13 1.91 -24.28
CA LYS A 56 15.59 0.52 -24.38
C LYS A 56 15.14 -0.33 -23.16
N SER A 57 15.12 0.27 -21.98
CA SER A 57 14.69 -0.38 -20.73
C SER A 57 13.20 -0.75 -20.68
N PHE A 58 12.41 -0.26 -21.63
CA PHE A 58 10.98 -0.59 -21.72
C PHE A 58 10.73 -1.93 -22.42
N GLU A 59 11.69 -2.39 -23.20
CA GLU A 59 11.53 -3.65 -23.94
C GLU A 59 11.37 -4.85 -23.02
N GLY A 60 10.50 -5.77 -23.42
CA GLY A 60 10.24 -7.00 -22.68
C GLY A 60 9.31 -6.85 -21.47
N ARG A 61 8.90 -5.63 -21.10
CA ARG A 61 7.91 -5.41 -20.04
C ARG A 61 6.54 -5.92 -20.48
N ARG A 62 5.86 -6.62 -19.58
CA ARG A 62 4.54 -7.21 -19.84
C ARG A 62 3.64 -7.00 -18.63
N TYR A 63 2.41 -6.56 -18.87
CA TYR A 63 1.40 -6.36 -17.85
C TYR A 63 1.15 -7.62 -17.01
N THR A 64 1.01 -8.78 -17.66
CA THR A 64 0.79 -10.04 -16.95
C THR A 64 1.93 -10.39 -15.99
N LYS A 65 3.17 -10.08 -16.34
CA LYS A 65 4.32 -10.30 -15.45
C LYS A 65 4.31 -9.35 -14.26
N ASP A 66 3.88 -8.11 -14.45
CA ASP A 66 3.74 -7.15 -13.35
C ASP A 66 2.68 -7.65 -12.36
N ILE A 67 1.53 -8.10 -12.87
CA ILE A 67 0.44 -8.66 -12.06
C ILE A 67 0.89 -9.88 -11.29
N GLU A 68 1.48 -10.86 -11.96
CA GLU A 68 1.98 -12.10 -11.36
C GLU A 68 2.99 -11.81 -10.24
N ALA A 69 3.97 -10.94 -10.47
CA ALA A 69 4.98 -10.61 -9.48
C ALA A 69 4.37 -10.01 -8.19
N GLY A 70 3.41 -9.09 -8.33
CA GLY A 70 2.74 -8.50 -7.18
C GLY A 70 1.85 -9.50 -6.43
N ILE A 71 1.14 -10.38 -7.15
CA ILE A 71 0.35 -11.46 -6.52
C ILE A 71 1.27 -12.39 -5.73
N ASP A 72 2.39 -12.84 -6.32
CA ASP A 72 3.33 -13.74 -5.65
C ASP A 72 3.93 -13.09 -4.38
N ALA A 73 4.28 -11.82 -4.45
CA ALA A 73 4.76 -11.06 -3.30
C ALA A 73 3.70 -10.92 -2.21
N MET A 74 2.44 -10.68 -2.58
CA MET A 74 1.32 -10.61 -1.63
C MET A 74 1.05 -11.99 -1.01
N LEU A 75 1.13 -13.07 -1.77
CA LEU A 75 1.02 -14.43 -1.25
C LEU A 75 2.15 -14.76 -0.27
N ALA A 76 3.38 -14.31 -0.55
CA ALA A 76 4.51 -14.45 0.37
C ALA A 76 4.29 -13.70 1.70
N PHE A 77 3.64 -12.52 1.65
CA PHE A 77 3.19 -11.81 2.85
C PHE A 77 2.13 -12.58 3.63
N LEU A 78 1.15 -13.16 2.95
CA LEU A 78 0.02 -13.84 3.57
C LEU A 78 0.37 -15.23 4.13
N GLU A 79 1.42 -15.87 3.63
CA GLU A 79 1.81 -17.23 4.02
C GLU A 79 2.03 -17.36 5.55
N PRO A 80 2.87 -16.56 6.23
CA PRO A 80 3.06 -16.66 7.67
C PRO A 80 1.77 -16.36 8.47
N ILE A 81 0.94 -15.46 7.98
CA ILE A 81 -0.35 -15.11 8.61
C ILE A 81 -1.31 -16.32 8.54
N ARG A 82 -1.37 -16.99 7.40
CA ARG A 82 -2.19 -18.18 7.20
C ARG A 82 -1.69 -19.34 8.05
N ALA A 83 -0.38 -19.55 8.12
CA ALA A 83 0.25 -20.57 8.96
C ALA A 83 -0.06 -20.35 10.45
N GLU A 84 0.02 -19.11 10.95
CA GLU A 84 -0.31 -18.80 12.34
C GLU A 84 -1.80 -19.01 12.64
N ARG A 85 -2.68 -18.63 11.72
CA ARG A 85 -4.14 -18.91 11.87
C ARG A 85 -4.42 -20.40 11.97
N GLU A 86 -3.79 -21.21 11.14
CA GLU A 86 -3.96 -22.65 11.16
C GLU A 86 -3.36 -23.26 12.44
N ARG A 87 -2.19 -22.81 12.89
CA ARG A 87 -1.60 -23.21 14.16
C ARG A 87 -2.53 -22.93 15.34
N LEU A 88 -3.17 -21.75 15.36
CA LEU A 88 -4.14 -21.40 16.40
C LEU A 88 -5.39 -22.29 16.33
N ARG A 89 -5.88 -22.60 15.13
CA ARG A 89 -7.04 -23.47 14.89
C ARG A 89 -6.79 -24.89 15.40
N ILE A 90 -5.63 -25.48 15.04
CA ILE A 90 -5.25 -26.83 15.48
C ILE A 90 -5.14 -26.89 17.01
N ASN A 91 -4.58 -25.86 17.62
CA ASN A 91 -4.41 -25.78 19.07
C ASN A 91 -5.69 -25.32 19.82
N LYS A 92 -6.83 -25.26 19.15
CA LYS A 92 -8.13 -24.83 19.72
C LYS A 92 -8.07 -23.47 20.43
N LYS A 93 -7.16 -22.58 19.98
CA LYS A 93 -7.05 -21.20 20.47
C LYS A 93 -7.90 -20.27 19.64
N LYS A 94 -8.23 -19.09 20.21
CA LYS A 94 -8.93 -18.04 19.45
C LYS A 94 -8.10 -17.68 18.22
N VAL A 95 -8.68 -17.87 17.02
CA VAL A 95 -8.02 -17.55 15.76
C VAL A 95 -7.95 -16.04 15.57
N TRP A 96 -6.75 -15.54 15.41
CA TRP A 96 -6.51 -14.13 15.09
C TRP A 96 -6.92 -13.83 13.63
N ARG A 97 -7.71 -12.78 13.46
CA ARG A 97 -8.23 -12.35 12.15
C ARG A 97 -8.17 -10.82 12.06
N PRO A 98 -7.04 -10.24 11.62
CA PRO A 98 -6.96 -8.79 11.45
C PRO A 98 -7.89 -8.32 10.34
N LYS A 99 -8.39 -7.10 10.47
CA LYS A 99 -8.95 -6.38 9.33
C LYS A 99 -7.79 -6.00 8.40
N MET A 100 -7.89 -6.34 7.11
CA MET A 100 -6.89 -6.01 6.11
C MET A 100 -7.46 -4.98 5.14
N VAL A 101 -6.79 -3.83 4.99
CA VAL A 101 -7.21 -2.71 4.15
C VAL A 101 -6.08 -2.36 3.20
N PHE A 102 -6.38 -2.29 1.91
CA PHE A 102 -5.46 -1.91 0.86
C PHE A 102 -5.94 -0.61 0.20
N LEU A 103 -5.12 0.42 0.25
CA LEU A 103 -5.38 1.69 -0.44
C LEU A 103 -4.69 1.62 -1.80
N LEU A 104 -5.43 1.80 -2.89
CA LEU A 104 -4.82 1.84 -4.22
C LEU A 104 -3.88 3.04 -4.32
N GLY A 105 -2.67 2.81 -4.82
CA GLY A 105 -1.68 3.84 -5.07
C GLY A 105 -1.69 4.34 -6.51
N ASN A 106 -0.80 5.29 -6.81
CA ASN A 106 -0.71 5.83 -8.16
C ASN A 106 -0.10 4.84 -9.17
N HIS A 107 0.60 3.82 -8.70
CA HIS A 107 1.10 2.76 -9.58
C HIS A 107 -0.02 1.78 -9.95
N GLU A 108 -0.89 1.38 -9.02
CA GLU A 108 -2.08 0.61 -9.37
C GLU A 108 -3.02 1.43 -10.26
N TYR A 109 -3.14 2.74 -10.03
CA TYR A 109 -3.95 3.65 -10.86
C TYR A 109 -3.47 3.74 -12.32
N ARG A 110 -2.26 3.28 -12.64
CA ARG A 110 -1.80 3.17 -14.03
C ARG A 110 -2.68 2.24 -14.87
N ILE A 111 -3.32 1.24 -14.26
CA ILE A 111 -4.27 0.35 -14.95
C ILE A 111 -5.43 1.16 -15.52
N GLU A 112 -6.09 1.97 -14.69
CA GLU A 112 -7.21 2.80 -15.11
C GLU A 112 -6.80 3.85 -16.13
N ARG A 113 -5.66 4.49 -15.91
CA ARG A 113 -5.11 5.45 -16.89
C ARG A 113 -4.80 4.81 -18.25
N ALA A 114 -4.35 3.57 -18.27
CA ALA A 114 -4.11 2.85 -19.53
C ALA A 114 -5.43 2.60 -20.28
N VAL A 115 -6.46 2.14 -19.55
CA VAL A 115 -7.80 1.91 -20.13
C VAL A 115 -8.43 3.22 -20.63
N GLU A 116 -8.33 4.32 -19.86
CA GLU A 116 -8.80 5.63 -20.29
C GLU A 116 -8.08 6.15 -21.54
N SER A 117 -6.80 5.84 -21.70
CA SER A 117 -6.00 6.28 -22.85
C SER A 117 -6.19 5.43 -24.11
N ASP A 118 -6.64 4.17 -23.95
CA ASP A 118 -6.96 3.27 -25.06
C ASP A 118 -8.18 2.42 -24.72
N SER A 119 -9.32 2.79 -25.29
CA SER A 119 -10.60 2.09 -25.09
C SER A 119 -10.61 0.62 -25.50
N LYS A 120 -9.63 0.16 -26.27
CA LYS A 120 -9.47 -1.28 -26.61
C LYS A 120 -9.08 -2.12 -25.43
N LEU A 121 -8.55 -1.50 -24.37
CA LEU A 121 -8.16 -2.18 -23.13
C LEU A 121 -9.34 -2.37 -22.16
N GLU A 122 -10.49 -1.74 -22.43
CA GLU A 122 -11.70 -1.93 -21.63
C GLU A 122 -12.12 -3.39 -21.61
N GLY A 123 -12.30 -3.94 -20.40
CA GLY A 123 -12.61 -5.36 -20.20
C GLY A 123 -11.42 -6.32 -20.32
N LEU A 124 -10.23 -5.83 -20.73
CA LEU A 124 -8.99 -6.63 -20.77
C LEU A 124 -8.09 -6.38 -19.58
N MET A 125 -8.16 -5.21 -18.96
CA MET A 125 -7.36 -4.80 -17.82
C MET A 125 -8.27 -4.14 -16.77
N SER A 126 -8.09 -4.52 -15.51
CA SER A 126 -8.84 -3.94 -14.41
C SER A 126 -8.18 -4.17 -13.05
N TYR A 127 -8.62 -3.47 -11.99
CA TYR A 127 -8.20 -3.76 -10.62
C TYR A 127 -8.57 -5.17 -10.13
N ARG A 128 -9.46 -5.90 -10.83
CA ARG A 128 -9.76 -7.30 -10.52
C ARG A 128 -8.55 -8.21 -10.74
N ASP A 129 -7.69 -7.84 -11.68
CA ASP A 129 -6.47 -8.60 -11.98
C ASP A 129 -5.51 -8.64 -10.79
N LEU A 130 -5.62 -7.68 -9.86
CA LEU A 130 -4.82 -7.64 -8.62
C LEU A 130 -5.25 -8.69 -7.57
N MET A 131 -6.42 -9.29 -7.72
CA MET A 131 -6.99 -10.33 -6.85
C MET A 131 -7.00 -9.98 -5.35
N LEU A 132 -7.04 -8.69 -5.03
CA LEU A 132 -6.97 -8.22 -3.63
C LEU A 132 -8.17 -8.69 -2.78
N PRO A 133 -9.44 -8.61 -3.26
CA PRO A 133 -10.58 -9.12 -2.49
C PRO A 133 -10.50 -10.62 -2.22
N GLU A 134 -10.05 -11.42 -3.17
CA GLU A 134 -9.86 -12.87 -3.07
C GLU A 134 -8.80 -13.22 -2.03
N MET A 135 -7.81 -12.36 -1.86
CA MET A 135 -6.79 -12.45 -0.83
C MET A 135 -7.24 -11.93 0.54
N GLY A 136 -8.46 -11.38 0.64
CA GLY A 136 -9.08 -10.93 1.88
C GLY A 136 -8.85 -9.46 2.21
N TRP A 137 -8.45 -8.64 1.25
CA TRP A 137 -8.28 -7.20 1.42
C TRP A 137 -9.57 -6.43 1.14
N GLU A 138 -9.91 -5.49 2.02
CA GLU A 138 -10.83 -4.39 1.70
C GLU A 138 -10.07 -3.39 0.85
N VAL A 139 -10.52 -3.17 -0.39
CA VAL A 139 -9.87 -2.25 -1.32
C VAL A 139 -10.50 -0.87 -1.23
N VAL A 140 -9.66 0.15 -1.09
CA VAL A 140 -10.07 1.55 -1.08
C VAL A 140 -9.56 2.20 -2.36
N PRO A 141 -10.41 2.90 -3.13
CA PRO A 141 -10.02 3.56 -4.37
C PRO A 141 -8.88 4.56 -4.20
N PHE A 142 -8.16 4.81 -5.30
CA PHE A 142 -7.07 5.77 -5.31
C PHE A 142 -7.53 7.17 -4.87
N LEU A 143 -6.76 7.80 -3.97
CA LEU A 143 -7.03 9.10 -3.34
C LEU A 143 -8.27 9.17 -2.43
N GLU A 144 -9.00 8.10 -2.24
CA GLU A 144 -10.05 8.06 -1.23
C GLU A 144 -9.47 7.84 0.17
N PRO A 145 -9.77 8.73 1.13
CA PRO A 145 -9.29 8.57 2.49
C PRO A 145 -10.12 7.53 3.25
N LYS A 146 -9.44 6.67 4.02
CA LYS A 146 -10.08 5.70 4.91
C LYS A 146 -9.84 6.06 6.36
N VAL A 147 -10.91 6.22 7.14
CA VAL A 147 -10.80 6.44 8.58
C VAL A 147 -10.89 5.09 9.32
N ILE A 148 -9.89 4.83 10.16
CA ILE A 148 -9.85 3.64 11.02
C ILE A 148 -9.40 4.09 12.41
N ASP A 149 -10.23 3.85 13.43
CA ASP A 149 -9.97 4.21 14.83
C ASP A 149 -9.51 5.68 15.05
N GLY A 150 -10.11 6.60 14.27
CA GLY A 150 -9.82 8.04 14.37
C GLY A 150 -8.54 8.50 13.64
N VAL A 151 -7.84 7.59 12.96
CA VAL A 151 -6.71 7.89 12.08
C VAL A 151 -7.15 7.81 10.62
N VAL A 152 -6.76 8.78 9.82
CA VAL A 152 -7.08 8.85 8.39
C VAL A 152 -5.92 8.31 7.58
N TYR A 153 -6.18 7.32 6.74
CA TYR A 153 -5.21 6.68 5.84
C TYR A 153 -5.54 7.07 4.40
N CYS A 154 -4.53 7.40 3.62
CA CYS A 154 -4.65 7.61 2.18
C CYS A 154 -3.30 7.29 1.53
N HIS A 155 -3.29 6.86 0.26
CA HIS A 155 -2.01 6.68 -0.42
C HIS A 155 -1.20 7.98 -0.37
N TYR A 156 -1.80 9.10 -0.79
CA TYR A 156 -1.34 10.44 -0.43
C TYR A 156 -2.51 11.43 -0.32
N PHE A 157 -2.30 12.52 0.38
CA PHE A 157 -3.27 13.61 0.49
C PHE A 157 -2.89 14.74 -0.45
N CYS A 158 -3.88 15.25 -1.21
CA CYS A 158 -3.68 16.39 -2.09
C CYS A 158 -3.48 17.68 -1.28
N SER A 159 -2.51 18.50 -1.73
CA SER A 159 -2.16 19.78 -1.09
C SER A 159 -2.98 20.97 -1.59
N GLY A 160 -3.73 20.82 -2.67
CA GLY A 160 -4.53 21.88 -3.29
C GLY A 160 -5.26 21.38 -4.52
N VAL A 161 -5.85 22.31 -5.30
CA VAL A 161 -6.67 22.02 -6.49
C VAL A 161 -5.92 21.30 -7.63
N MET A 162 -4.60 21.40 -7.67
CA MET A 162 -3.77 20.73 -8.67
C MET A 162 -3.53 19.25 -8.40
N GLY A 163 -4.09 18.69 -7.34
CA GLY A 163 -3.94 17.27 -7.00
C GLY A 163 -2.54 16.83 -6.59
N ARG A 164 -1.61 17.76 -6.36
CA ARG A 164 -0.22 17.42 -5.96
C ARG A 164 -0.18 16.87 -4.54
N PRO A 165 0.65 15.85 -4.25
CA PRO A 165 0.83 15.33 -2.91
C PRO A 165 1.27 16.40 -1.90
N VAL A 166 0.84 16.25 -0.64
CA VAL A 166 1.43 16.99 0.48
C VAL A 166 2.87 16.53 0.65
N THR A 167 3.79 17.46 0.92
CA THR A 167 5.24 17.23 0.85
C THR A 167 5.91 16.91 2.19
N ASN A 168 5.26 17.16 3.33
CA ASN A 168 5.79 16.85 4.65
C ASN A 168 4.68 16.67 5.69
N ALA A 169 5.00 15.98 6.78
CA ALA A 169 4.04 15.61 7.83
C ALA A 169 3.47 16.84 8.57
N ARG A 170 4.25 17.91 8.72
CA ARG A 170 3.76 19.16 9.36
C ARG A 170 2.68 19.82 8.50
N LEU A 171 2.91 19.93 7.20
CA LEU A 171 1.94 20.47 6.26
C LEU A 171 0.69 19.60 6.18
N LEU A 172 0.85 18.27 6.27
CA LEU A 172 -0.27 17.32 6.32
C LEU A 172 -1.20 17.64 7.51
N LEU A 173 -0.64 17.79 8.72
CA LEU A 173 -1.42 18.15 9.92
C LEU A 173 -2.11 19.51 9.79
N GLN A 174 -1.41 20.51 9.26
CA GLN A 174 -1.98 21.85 9.04
C GLN A 174 -3.18 21.84 8.10
N LYS A 175 -3.13 20.99 7.07
CA LYS A 175 -4.21 20.90 6.05
C LYS A 175 -5.36 20.00 6.47
N LYS A 176 -5.11 18.92 7.20
CA LYS A 176 -6.13 17.90 7.50
C LYS A 176 -6.68 18.00 8.93
N MET A 177 -5.96 18.62 9.87
CA MET A 177 -6.37 18.83 11.26
C MET A 177 -6.80 17.53 11.98
N MET A 178 -6.26 16.39 11.56
CA MET A 178 -6.52 15.05 12.09
C MET A 178 -5.23 14.24 12.10
N SER A 179 -5.21 13.14 12.87
CA SER A 179 -4.15 12.16 12.73
C SER A 179 -4.25 11.51 11.35
N CYS A 180 -3.17 11.59 10.56
CA CYS A 180 -3.14 11.12 9.17
C CYS A 180 -1.88 10.32 8.89
N VAL A 181 -2.01 9.31 8.04
CA VAL A 181 -0.90 8.49 7.53
C VAL A 181 -0.97 8.42 6.02
N GLN A 182 0.17 8.61 5.36
CA GLN A 182 0.32 8.44 3.92
C GLN A 182 1.60 7.70 3.53
N GLY A 183 1.59 7.07 2.33
CA GLY A 183 2.74 6.54 1.61
C GLY A 183 3.28 7.53 0.58
N HIS A 184 3.57 7.06 -0.62
CA HIS A 184 3.98 7.79 -1.83
C HIS A 184 5.31 8.54 -1.71
N VAL A 185 5.50 9.31 -0.65
CA VAL A 185 6.79 9.95 -0.36
C VAL A 185 7.71 8.92 0.26
N GLN A 186 8.83 8.63 -0.42
CA GLN A 186 9.70 7.52 -0.06
C GLN A 186 10.53 7.75 1.22
N ASP A 187 10.50 8.98 1.76
CA ASP A 187 11.16 9.31 3.01
C ASP A 187 10.18 9.22 4.19
N ARG A 188 10.68 8.78 5.33
CA ARG A 188 9.91 8.78 6.57
C ARG A 188 9.93 10.18 7.19
N ASP A 189 8.75 10.72 7.46
CA ASP A 189 8.58 11.98 8.18
C ASP A 189 7.45 11.86 9.21
N ILE A 190 7.63 12.44 10.38
CA ILE A 190 6.64 12.44 11.45
C ILE A 190 6.51 13.80 12.09
N ALA A 191 5.29 14.25 12.30
CA ALA A 191 4.98 15.49 12.98
C ALA A 191 3.90 15.28 14.02
N TYR A 192 3.96 16.07 15.08
CA TYR A 192 2.98 16.11 16.16
C TYR A 192 2.40 17.52 16.26
N ALA A 193 1.11 17.61 16.52
CA ALA A 193 0.43 18.87 16.79
C ALA A 193 -0.67 18.65 17.83
N ARG A 194 -1.11 19.75 18.44
CA ARG A 194 -2.24 19.78 19.35
C ARG A 194 -3.35 20.64 18.75
N ARG A 195 -4.53 20.09 18.66
CA ARG A 195 -5.72 20.81 18.19
C ARG A 195 -6.24 21.77 19.27
N ALA A 196 -7.07 22.72 18.84
CA ALA A 196 -7.72 23.67 19.77
C ALA A 196 -8.62 22.97 20.81
N ASP A 197 -9.17 21.78 20.48
CA ASP A 197 -9.96 20.95 21.42
C ASP A 197 -9.09 20.17 22.43
N GLY A 198 -7.76 20.38 22.39
CA GLY A 198 -6.81 19.75 23.30
C GLY A 198 -6.32 18.37 22.85
N LYS A 199 -6.85 17.80 21.77
CA LYS A 199 -6.43 16.49 21.26
C LYS A 199 -5.10 16.58 20.56
N ASN A 200 -4.22 15.62 20.85
CA ASN A 200 -2.99 15.43 20.11
C ASN A 200 -3.26 14.71 18.78
N ILE A 201 -2.64 15.17 17.70
CA ILE A 201 -2.71 14.57 16.37
C ILE A 201 -1.30 14.28 15.83
N THR A 202 -1.17 13.22 15.03
CA THR A 202 0.08 12.79 14.46
C THR A 202 -0.04 12.71 12.94
N GLY A 203 0.89 13.33 12.22
CA GLY A 203 1.08 13.15 10.79
C GLY A 203 2.24 12.20 10.55
N LEU A 204 2.06 11.18 9.72
CA LEU A 204 3.09 10.21 9.40
C LEU A 204 3.19 10.02 7.89
N PHE A 205 4.38 10.21 7.34
CA PHE A 205 4.81 9.64 6.08
C PHE A 205 5.53 8.34 6.39
N ALA A 206 5.00 7.23 5.88
CA ALA A 206 5.47 5.92 6.29
C ALA A 206 6.77 5.48 5.57
N GLY A 207 7.19 6.24 4.55
CA GLY A 207 8.37 5.93 3.77
C GLY A 207 8.11 4.84 2.72
N ILE A 208 9.15 4.06 2.42
CA ILE A 208 9.14 2.95 1.47
C ILE A 208 9.60 1.66 2.15
N TYR A 209 9.06 0.52 1.72
CA TYR A 209 9.43 -0.80 2.20
C TYR A 209 9.77 -1.73 1.05
N THR A 210 10.96 -1.58 0.51
CA THR A 210 11.48 -2.37 -0.62
C THR A 210 12.69 -3.19 -0.21
N ASN A 211 13.02 -4.17 -1.05
CA ASN A 211 14.23 -4.99 -0.87
C ASN A 211 15.51 -4.30 -1.41
N THR A 212 15.41 -3.07 -1.89
CA THR A 212 16.53 -2.33 -2.45
C THR A 212 17.25 -1.58 -1.34
N MET A 213 18.44 -2.04 -0.93
CA MET A 213 19.35 -1.17 -0.19
C MET A 213 19.73 0.01 -1.09
N ARG A 214 19.26 1.21 -0.76
CA ARG A 214 19.89 2.40 -1.33
C ARG A 214 21.27 2.51 -0.70
N SER A 215 22.31 2.42 -1.51
CA SER A 215 23.65 2.86 -1.09
C SER A 215 23.54 4.33 -0.69
N ILE A 216 23.81 4.59 0.58
CA ILE A 216 23.95 5.94 1.15
C ILE A 216 25.19 6.60 0.56
#